data_23723b3243507fc2ca60344634533549
#
_entry.id   23723b3243507fc2ca60344634533549
#
_cell.length_a   1.000
_cell.length_b   1.000
_cell.length_c   1.000
_cell.angle_alpha   90.00
_cell.angle_beta   90.00
_cell.angle_gamma   90.00
#
_symmetry.space_group_name_H-M   'P 1'
#
loop_
_entity.id
_entity.type
_entity.pdbx_description
1 polymer ?
#
loop_
_entity_poly.entity_id
_entity_poly.type
_entity_poly.pdbx_seq_one_letter_code
_entity_poly.pdbx_strand_id
1 'polypeptide(L)'
;MFYLKNNATLIKGLFLLTGLLLPICIKSAMGEVFSPQSFDLKNGLKVVVVEDRRAPVVTHMVWYKVGSADEPVGQSGIAHFLEHLMFKGTKRFKPGEASKIISKNGGNENAFTSFDYTAFYQTVAPDKLELVMDIEADRMQNLQLDDKDVIAERDVVLEERRTRTDNSDAALFREQIAAAMYLNYPYRIPIIGWADEIRALTKEMALKFYERWYSPNNAILVVAGAVDLGEVKRLATRYYGAIPAKNLNLRKRVEEPPQIAARRLTMESKQVGQPSWSRRYSAPSYVYGETKHAFALQVLNE
;
A
#
# COMPACT_ATOMS: atom_id res chain seq x y z
N MET A 1 24.00 -81.02 -30.41
CA MET A 1 22.83 -81.77 -29.98
C MET A 1 22.67 -81.58 -28.48
N PHE A 2 21.97 -80.54 -28.06
CA PHE A 2 21.40 -80.40 -26.71
C PHE A 2 20.19 -79.43 -26.78
N TYR A 3 19.09 -79.95 -26.29
CA TYR A 3 17.77 -79.28 -26.22
C TYR A 3 17.74 -78.12 -25.23
N LEU A 4 17.12 -77.00 -25.60
CA LEU A 4 16.61 -76.00 -24.66
C LEU A 4 15.11 -76.04 -24.65
N LYS A 5 14.58 -76.54 -23.55
CA LYS A 5 13.14 -76.55 -23.24
C LYS A 5 12.66 -75.18 -22.80
N ASN A 6 11.51 -74.81 -23.30
CA ASN A 6 10.68 -73.63 -22.98
C ASN A 6 10.51 -73.40 -21.47
N ASN A 7 10.78 -72.16 -21.09
CA ASN A 7 10.28 -71.54 -19.85
C ASN A 7 9.37 -70.35 -20.19
N ALA A 8 8.19 -70.68 -20.74
CA ALA A 8 7.17 -69.68 -21.09
C ALA A 8 6.10 -69.46 -19.98
N THR A 9 6.37 -69.89 -18.75
CA THR A 9 5.37 -69.88 -17.65
C THR A 9 5.70 -68.89 -16.51
N LEU A 10 6.81 -68.19 -16.55
CA LEU A 10 7.19 -67.26 -15.46
C LEU A 10 6.99 -65.78 -15.78
N ILE A 11 6.56 -65.43 -16.97
CA ILE A 11 6.35 -64.01 -17.37
C ILE A 11 4.90 -63.56 -17.25
N LYS A 12 3.94 -64.49 -17.03
CA LYS A 12 2.50 -64.14 -16.87
C LYS A 12 2.08 -63.73 -15.46
N GLY A 13 2.96 -63.88 -14.45
CA GLY A 13 2.68 -63.54 -13.06
C GLY A 13 3.07 -62.10 -12.65
N LEU A 14 3.86 -61.41 -13.48
CA LEU A 14 4.43 -60.08 -13.08
C LEU A 14 3.67 -58.88 -13.67
N PHE A 15 2.66 -59.13 -14.54
CA PHE A 15 1.85 -58.05 -15.14
C PHE A 15 0.49 -57.83 -14.48
N LEU A 16 0.13 -58.57 -13.42
CA LEU A 16 -1.14 -58.39 -12.71
C LEU A 16 -1.01 -57.67 -11.36
N LEU A 17 0.18 -57.17 -10.98
CA LEU A 17 0.37 -56.47 -9.72
C LEU A 17 0.60 -54.96 -9.89
N THR A 18 0.54 -54.44 -11.11
CA THR A 18 0.73 -53.00 -11.39
C THR A 18 -0.58 -52.26 -11.73
N GLY A 19 -1.73 -52.92 -11.57
CA GLY A 19 -3.04 -52.39 -11.93
C GLY A 19 -3.84 -51.75 -10.80
N LEU A 20 -3.32 -51.66 -9.58
CA LEU A 20 -4.04 -51.06 -8.43
C LEU A 20 -3.27 -49.87 -7.86
N LEU A 21 -2.72 -49.03 -8.72
CA LEU A 21 -2.43 -47.66 -8.35
C LEU A 21 -3.75 -46.90 -8.40
N LEU A 22 -4.47 -46.89 -7.27
CA LEU A 22 -5.50 -45.89 -7.01
C LEU A 22 -4.96 -44.52 -7.46
N PRO A 23 -5.71 -43.72 -8.25
CA PRO A 23 -5.39 -42.32 -8.39
C PRO A 23 -5.50 -41.72 -6.98
N ILE A 24 -4.38 -41.57 -6.32
CA ILE A 24 -4.28 -40.63 -5.22
C ILE A 24 -4.64 -39.30 -5.86
N CYS A 25 -5.90 -38.90 -5.73
CA CYS A 25 -6.30 -37.50 -5.92
C CYS A 25 -5.44 -36.71 -4.94
N ILE A 26 -4.29 -36.27 -5.41
CA ILE A 26 -3.60 -35.14 -4.82
C ILE A 26 -4.57 -33.99 -5.03
N LYS A 27 -5.53 -33.85 -4.12
CA LYS A 27 -6.13 -32.54 -3.88
C LYS A 27 -4.91 -31.69 -3.57
N SER A 28 -4.50 -30.88 -4.54
CA SER A 28 -3.63 -29.74 -4.26
C SER A 28 -4.29 -29.07 -3.07
N ALA A 29 -3.73 -29.25 -1.89
CA ALA A 29 -4.02 -28.43 -0.74
C ALA A 29 -3.53 -27.05 -1.18
N MET A 30 -4.39 -26.31 -1.89
CA MET A 30 -4.30 -24.85 -1.94
C MET A 30 -4.61 -24.44 -0.50
N GLY A 31 -3.58 -24.52 0.34
CA GLY A 31 -3.64 -23.95 1.66
C GLY A 31 -3.84 -22.46 1.43
N GLU A 32 -5.07 -22.02 1.60
CA GLU A 32 -5.37 -20.62 1.75
C GLU A 32 -4.58 -20.18 2.99
N VAL A 33 -3.42 -19.57 2.79
CA VAL A 33 -2.50 -19.19 3.89
C VAL A 33 -3.21 -18.23 4.84
N PHE A 34 -4.16 -17.46 4.31
CA PHE A 34 -5.00 -16.54 5.06
C PHE A 34 -6.44 -16.61 4.50
N SER A 35 -7.43 -16.58 5.39
CA SER A 35 -8.85 -16.49 5.05
C SER A 35 -9.40 -15.14 5.49
N PRO A 36 -9.18 -14.07 4.71
CA PRO A 36 -9.65 -12.74 5.09
C PRO A 36 -11.18 -12.69 5.11
N GLN A 37 -11.72 -12.18 6.20
CA GLN A 37 -13.15 -11.91 6.33
C GLN A 37 -13.39 -10.41 6.17
N SER A 38 -14.54 -9.99 5.67
CA SER A 38 -14.83 -8.57 5.51
C SER A 38 -16.29 -8.24 5.76
N PHE A 39 -16.53 -7.00 6.20
CA PHE A 39 -17.87 -6.42 6.34
C PHE A 39 -17.79 -4.91 6.09
N ASP A 40 -18.93 -4.29 5.83
CA ASP A 40 -19.04 -2.85 5.65
C ASP A 40 -19.80 -2.22 6.82
N LEU A 41 -19.34 -1.05 7.30
CA LEU A 41 -20.08 -0.23 8.24
C LEU A 41 -21.11 0.62 7.48
N LYS A 42 -22.15 1.09 8.18
CA LYS A 42 -23.23 1.92 7.59
C LYS A 42 -22.72 3.20 6.92
N ASN A 43 -21.60 3.74 7.38
CA ASN A 43 -20.95 4.92 6.80
C ASN A 43 -20.03 4.62 5.62
N GLY A 44 -20.02 3.39 5.11
CA GLY A 44 -19.26 2.97 3.92
C GLY A 44 -17.80 2.59 4.19
N LEU A 45 -17.35 2.55 5.45
CA LEU A 45 -16.02 2.00 5.78
C LEU A 45 -16.05 0.48 5.57
N LYS A 46 -15.18 0.00 4.67
CA LYS A 46 -14.91 -1.42 4.52
C LYS A 46 -13.92 -1.88 5.58
N VAL A 47 -14.25 -2.97 6.27
CA VAL A 47 -13.38 -3.59 7.28
C VAL A 47 -12.97 -4.97 6.80
N VAL A 48 -11.67 -5.25 6.84
CA VAL A 48 -11.06 -6.55 6.50
C VAL A 48 -10.36 -7.07 7.74
N VAL A 49 -10.63 -8.32 8.08
CA VAL A 49 -10.04 -9.00 9.24
C VAL A 49 -9.28 -10.23 8.76
N VAL A 50 -8.03 -10.31 9.19
CA VAL A 50 -7.17 -11.47 8.93
C VAL A 50 -6.75 -12.06 10.29
N GLU A 51 -7.43 -13.12 10.71
CA GLU A 51 -7.09 -13.81 11.96
C GLU A 51 -5.80 -14.59 11.80
N ASP A 52 -4.80 -14.25 12.61
CA ASP A 52 -3.52 -14.95 12.68
C ASP A 52 -2.99 -14.97 14.11
N ARG A 53 -3.13 -16.10 14.77
CA ARG A 53 -2.75 -16.28 16.19
C ARG A 53 -1.35 -16.86 16.39
N ARG A 54 -0.52 -16.92 15.34
CA ARG A 54 0.86 -17.45 15.43
C ARG A 54 1.76 -16.58 16.31
N ALA A 55 1.45 -15.30 16.44
CA ALA A 55 2.13 -14.38 17.35
C ALA A 55 1.12 -13.54 18.13
N PRO A 56 1.40 -13.14 19.38
CA PRO A 56 0.51 -12.33 20.21
C PRO A 56 0.61 -10.84 19.84
N VAL A 57 0.39 -10.52 18.58
CA VAL A 57 0.41 -9.14 18.05
C VAL A 57 -0.79 -8.90 17.13
N VAL A 58 -1.18 -7.66 17.01
CA VAL A 58 -2.18 -7.19 16.04
C VAL A 58 -1.66 -5.96 15.32
N THR A 59 -1.84 -5.96 14.01
CA THR A 59 -1.62 -4.78 13.16
C THR A 59 -2.98 -4.21 12.77
N HIS A 60 -3.21 -2.99 13.16
CA HIS A 60 -4.33 -2.15 12.77
C HIS A 60 -3.85 -1.20 11.67
N MET A 61 -4.59 -1.08 10.57
CA MET A 61 -4.15 -0.33 9.39
C MET A 61 -5.33 0.35 8.69
N VAL A 62 -5.26 1.65 8.49
CA VAL A 62 -6.26 2.41 7.73
C VAL A 62 -5.66 2.85 6.41
N TRP A 63 -6.26 2.40 5.32
CA TRP A 63 -5.91 2.73 3.95
C TRP A 63 -6.89 3.75 3.40
N TYR A 64 -6.44 4.95 3.10
CA TYR A 64 -7.21 5.95 2.37
C TYR A 64 -6.98 5.79 0.88
N LYS A 65 -8.07 5.78 0.09
CA LYS A 65 -8.05 5.65 -1.38
C LYS A 65 -7.70 6.99 -2.02
N VAL A 66 -6.54 7.54 -1.65
CA VAL A 66 -6.01 8.81 -2.12
C VAL A 66 -4.49 8.80 -1.98
N GLY A 67 -3.78 9.26 -3.00
CA GLY A 67 -2.32 9.36 -3.01
C GLY A 67 -1.85 10.51 -3.87
N SER A 68 -0.57 10.52 -4.20
CA SER A 68 0.04 11.63 -4.94
C SER A 68 -0.56 11.86 -6.34
N ALA A 69 -1.14 10.83 -6.94
CA ALA A 69 -1.81 10.98 -8.24
C ALA A 69 -3.19 11.66 -8.15
N ASP A 70 -3.67 12.01 -6.96
CA ASP A 70 -4.92 12.74 -6.72
C ASP A 70 -4.70 14.21 -6.37
N GLU A 71 -3.45 14.65 -6.38
CA GLU A 71 -3.04 16.00 -5.99
C GLU A 71 -3.51 17.04 -7.01
N PRO A 72 -3.92 18.23 -6.56
CA PRO A 72 -4.18 19.33 -7.47
C PRO A 72 -2.90 19.76 -8.19
N VAL A 73 -3.05 20.25 -9.42
CA VAL A 73 -1.93 20.82 -10.19
C VAL A 73 -1.30 21.98 -9.41
N GLY A 74 0.03 21.99 -9.32
CA GLY A 74 0.79 23.00 -8.56
C GLY A 74 0.85 22.75 -7.05
N GLN A 75 0.41 21.57 -6.58
CA GLN A 75 0.45 21.18 -5.17
C GLN A 75 1.05 19.78 -4.99
N SER A 76 2.06 19.43 -5.81
CA SER A 76 2.69 18.12 -5.70
C SER A 76 3.36 17.94 -4.34
N GLY A 77 3.24 16.72 -3.81
CA GLY A 77 3.70 16.38 -2.47
C GLY A 77 2.69 16.63 -1.37
N ILE A 78 1.49 17.20 -1.66
CA ILE A 78 0.49 17.49 -0.62
C ILE A 78 -0.01 16.21 0.08
N ALA A 79 -0.11 15.09 -0.63
CA ALA A 79 -0.53 13.82 -0.05
C ALA A 79 0.51 13.31 0.97
N HIS A 80 1.79 13.32 0.61
CA HIS A 80 2.90 12.94 1.49
C HIS A 80 3.08 13.96 2.63
N PHE A 81 2.96 15.25 2.35
CA PHE A 81 3.01 16.28 3.38
C PHE A 81 1.89 16.13 4.41
N LEU A 82 0.67 15.83 3.95
CA LEU A 82 -0.45 15.55 4.86
C LEU A 82 -0.19 14.28 5.69
N GLU A 83 0.42 13.23 5.13
CA GLU A 83 0.84 12.06 5.89
C GLU A 83 1.66 12.47 7.11
N HIS A 84 2.69 13.30 6.94
CA HIS A 84 3.50 13.85 8.03
C HIS A 84 2.67 14.66 9.03
N LEU A 85 1.80 15.53 8.52
CA LEU A 85 0.97 16.41 9.34
C LEU A 85 -0.07 15.66 10.18
N MET A 86 -0.47 14.47 9.76
CA MET A 86 -1.40 13.61 10.51
C MET A 86 -0.87 13.18 11.88
N PHE A 87 0.44 13.28 12.11
CA PHE A 87 1.08 13.01 13.42
C PHE A 87 1.19 14.25 14.30
N LYS A 88 0.79 15.45 13.82
CA LYS A 88 0.99 16.72 14.53
C LYS A 88 -0.10 17.05 15.55
N GLY A 89 -1.21 16.34 15.54
CA GLY A 89 -2.22 16.41 16.58
C GLY A 89 -3.66 16.45 16.11
N THR A 90 -4.53 16.38 17.09
CA THR A 90 -5.98 16.42 16.93
C THR A 90 -6.56 17.33 18.00
N LYS A 91 -7.90 17.42 18.06
CA LYS A 91 -8.57 18.11 19.17
C LYS A 91 -8.28 17.47 20.55
N ARG A 92 -7.95 16.16 20.57
CA ARG A 92 -7.71 15.39 21.80
C ARG A 92 -6.25 15.24 22.16
N PHE A 93 -5.37 15.16 21.16
CA PHE A 93 -3.96 14.88 21.33
C PHE A 93 -3.10 16.03 20.81
N LYS A 94 -2.11 16.44 21.62
CA LYS A 94 -1.09 17.41 21.21
C LYS A 94 -0.13 16.80 20.18
N PRO A 95 0.67 17.61 19.46
CA PRO A 95 1.67 17.10 18.52
C PRO A 95 2.56 16.01 19.12
N GLY A 96 2.58 14.83 18.47
CA GLY A 96 3.36 13.67 18.88
C GLY A 96 2.88 12.95 20.17
N GLU A 97 1.78 13.38 20.79
CA GLU A 97 1.28 12.77 22.01
C GLU A 97 0.69 11.38 21.74
N ALA A 98 -0.08 11.21 20.66
CA ALA A 98 -0.60 9.92 20.23
C ALA A 98 0.53 8.90 20.02
N SER A 99 1.59 9.28 19.31
CA SER A 99 2.78 8.45 19.08
C SER A 99 3.45 8.02 20.39
N LYS A 100 3.55 8.93 21.36
CA LYS A 100 4.09 8.62 22.68
C LYS A 100 3.22 7.65 23.46
N ILE A 101 1.88 7.76 23.33
CA ILE A 101 0.95 6.84 23.97
C ILE A 101 1.09 5.44 23.38
N ILE A 102 1.15 5.31 22.05
CA ILE A 102 1.33 4.03 21.37
C ILE A 102 2.66 3.39 21.81
N SER A 103 3.76 4.13 21.76
CA SER A 103 5.08 3.65 22.15
C SER A 103 5.15 3.23 23.63
N LYS A 104 4.55 3.99 24.54
CA LYS A 104 4.46 3.63 25.98
C LYS A 104 3.67 2.33 26.22
N ASN A 105 2.77 1.96 25.32
CA ASN A 105 2.03 0.71 25.37
C ASN A 105 2.70 -0.42 24.57
N GLY A 106 3.99 -0.28 24.23
CA GLY A 106 4.77 -1.30 23.54
C GLY A 106 4.46 -1.41 22.04
N GLY A 107 3.72 -0.47 21.48
CA GLY A 107 3.38 -0.43 20.07
C GLY A 107 4.38 0.37 19.24
N ASN A 108 4.34 0.15 17.95
CA ASN A 108 4.96 1.02 16.96
C ASN A 108 3.90 1.52 15.97
N GLU A 109 4.17 2.65 15.36
CA GLU A 109 3.33 3.18 14.29
C GLU A 109 4.19 3.71 13.14
N ASN A 110 3.61 3.72 11.95
CA ASN A 110 4.19 4.37 10.78
C ASN A 110 3.09 4.67 9.76
N ALA A 111 3.48 5.34 8.68
CA ALA A 111 2.62 5.61 7.54
C ALA A 111 3.42 5.53 6.25
N PHE A 112 2.73 5.51 5.12
CA PHE A 112 3.32 5.62 3.80
C PHE A 112 2.32 6.15 2.79
N THR A 113 2.81 6.95 1.86
CA THR A 113 2.06 7.46 0.72
C THR A 113 2.57 6.83 -0.57
N SER A 114 1.64 6.42 -1.42
CA SER A 114 1.91 5.95 -2.78
C SER A 114 1.16 6.83 -3.79
N PHE A 115 1.18 6.45 -5.06
CA PHE A 115 0.43 7.17 -6.09
C PHE A 115 -1.09 7.14 -5.86
N ASP A 116 -1.64 6.01 -5.40
CA ASP A 116 -3.08 5.76 -5.36
C ASP A 116 -3.67 5.64 -3.96
N TYR A 117 -2.83 5.57 -2.95
CA TYR A 117 -3.24 5.38 -1.55
C TYR A 117 -2.26 5.98 -0.56
N THR A 118 -2.78 6.29 0.62
CA THR A 118 -2.01 6.64 1.82
C THR A 118 -2.48 5.74 2.95
N ALA A 119 -1.58 5.14 3.70
CA ALA A 119 -1.93 4.24 4.79
C ALA A 119 -1.21 4.60 6.08
N PHE A 120 -1.93 4.45 7.20
CA PHE A 120 -1.42 4.58 8.56
C PHE A 120 -1.58 3.25 9.27
N TYR A 121 -0.57 2.80 10.00
CA TYR A 121 -0.64 1.53 10.69
C TYR A 121 0.02 1.56 12.07
N GLN A 122 -0.52 0.75 12.96
CA GLN A 122 0.00 0.52 14.29
C GLN A 122 0.07 -0.99 14.55
N THR A 123 1.20 -1.45 15.09
CA THR A 123 1.36 -2.83 15.56
C THR A 123 1.50 -2.81 17.07
N VAL A 124 0.60 -3.51 17.74
CA VAL A 124 0.46 -3.52 19.21
C VAL A 124 0.15 -4.92 19.73
N ALA A 125 0.20 -5.11 21.05
CA ALA A 125 -0.37 -6.29 21.70
C ALA A 125 -1.90 -6.31 21.51
N PRO A 126 -2.56 -7.49 21.45
CA PRO A 126 -4.00 -7.58 21.18
C PRO A 126 -4.88 -6.75 22.13
N ASP A 127 -4.55 -6.69 23.42
CA ASP A 127 -5.26 -5.91 24.44
C ASP A 127 -5.17 -4.39 24.23
N LYS A 128 -4.34 -3.92 23.28
CA LYS A 128 -4.17 -2.51 22.90
C LYS A 128 -4.84 -2.14 21.57
N LEU A 129 -5.54 -3.09 20.92
CA LEU A 129 -6.25 -2.80 19.68
C LEU A 129 -7.29 -1.68 19.84
N GLU A 130 -8.04 -1.68 20.94
CA GLU A 130 -9.03 -0.63 21.21
C GLU A 130 -8.40 0.75 21.31
N LEU A 131 -7.22 0.86 21.94
CA LEU A 131 -6.47 2.11 22.06
C LEU A 131 -6.09 2.69 20.71
N VAL A 132 -5.52 1.88 19.82
CA VAL A 132 -5.08 2.38 18.50
C VAL A 132 -6.27 2.68 17.60
N MET A 133 -7.38 1.96 17.69
CA MET A 133 -8.61 2.29 16.98
C MET A 133 -9.20 3.63 17.42
N ASP A 134 -9.19 3.92 18.73
CA ASP A 134 -9.66 5.21 19.28
C ASP A 134 -8.80 6.38 18.78
N ILE A 135 -7.47 6.22 18.79
CA ILE A 135 -6.53 7.24 18.31
C ILE A 135 -6.73 7.49 16.80
N GLU A 136 -6.80 6.43 16.00
CA GLU A 136 -6.90 6.56 14.55
C GLU A 136 -8.27 7.09 14.10
N ALA A 137 -9.34 6.71 14.79
CA ALA A 137 -10.68 7.25 14.54
C ALA A 137 -10.75 8.75 14.84
N ASP A 138 -10.06 9.22 15.89
CA ASP A 138 -9.93 10.64 16.19
C ASP A 138 -9.11 11.37 15.12
N ARG A 139 -7.99 10.79 14.68
CA ARG A 139 -7.14 11.29 13.59
C ARG A 139 -7.92 11.42 12.28
N MET A 140 -8.81 10.47 11.97
CA MET A 140 -9.62 10.47 10.73
C MET A 140 -10.57 11.69 10.64
N GLN A 141 -11.01 12.28 11.75
CA GLN A 141 -12.05 13.33 11.73
C GLN A 141 -11.66 14.63 12.42
N ASN A 142 -10.65 14.65 13.27
CA ASN A 142 -10.38 15.76 14.19
C ASN A 142 -8.96 16.33 14.06
N LEU A 143 -8.30 16.17 12.89
CA LEU A 143 -6.98 16.75 12.65
C LEU A 143 -6.99 18.24 12.97
N GLN A 144 -6.02 18.68 13.75
CA GLN A 144 -5.81 20.07 14.10
C GLN A 144 -4.34 20.44 13.87
N LEU A 145 -4.11 21.51 13.12
CA LEU A 145 -2.79 21.93 12.70
C LEU A 145 -2.52 23.37 13.15
N ASP A 146 -1.36 23.58 13.77
CA ASP A 146 -0.81 24.91 14.04
C ASP A 146 0.13 25.33 12.91
N ASP A 147 0.17 26.62 12.57
CA ASP A 147 1.03 27.14 11.49
C ASP A 147 2.52 26.83 11.72
N LYS A 148 2.98 26.92 12.98
CA LYS A 148 4.37 26.60 13.36
C LYS A 148 4.73 25.14 13.04
N ASP A 149 3.79 24.19 13.27
CA ASP A 149 4.01 22.77 13.04
C ASP A 149 4.01 22.47 11.53
N VAL A 150 3.15 23.15 10.78
CA VAL A 150 3.08 23.06 9.31
C VAL A 150 4.36 23.57 8.66
N ILE A 151 4.89 24.73 9.12
CA ILE A 151 6.14 25.30 8.60
C ILE A 151 7.32 24.36 8.92
N ALA A 152 7.43 23.90 10.17
CA ALA A 152 8.49 22.99 10.56
C ALA A 152 8.48 21.67 9.79
N GLU A 153 7.28 21.09 9.58
CA GLU A 153 7.15 19.82 8.88
C GLU A 153 7.41 19.95 7.38
N ARG A 154 7.08 21.08 6.78
CA ARG A 154 7.44 21.39 5.40
C ARG A 154 8.97 21.37 5.20
N ASP A 155 9.70 21.92 6.15
CA ASP A 155 11.17 21.90 6.12
C ASP A 155 11.72 20.47 6.30
N VAL A 156 11.06 19.64 7.12
CA VAL A 156 11.38 18.20 7.26
C VAL A 156 11.19 17.47 5.93
N VAL A 157 10.07 17.67 5.24
CA VAL A 157 9.82 17.06 3.93
C VAL A 157 10.81 17.53 2.87
N LEU A 158 11.19 18.80 2.87
CA LEU A 158 12.23 19.33 1.97
C LEU A 158 13.59 18.68 2.25
N GLU A 159 13.94 18.49 3.54
CA GLU A 159 15.18 17.81 3.93
C GLU A 159 15.15 16.32 3.55
N GLU A 160 14.01 15.65 3.70
CA GLU A 160 13.81 14.29 3.24
C GLU A 160 14.01 14.19 1.72
N ARG A 161 13.40 15.11 0.95
CA ARG A 161 13.62 15.18 -0.50
C ARG A 161 15.09 15.36 -0.82
N ARG A 162 15.76 16.29 -0.14
CA ARG A 162 17.20 16.55 -0.33
C ARG A 162 18.01 15.26 -0.11
N THR A 163 17.74 14.56 0.98
CA THR A 163 18.49 13.36 1.36
C THR A 163 18.20 12.17 0.44
N ARG A 164 16.92 11.94 0.08
CA ARG A 164 16.52 10.77 -0.70
C ARG A 164 16.63 10.97 -2.21
N THR A 165 16.57 12.20 -2.68
CA THR A 165 16.49 12.50 -4.12
C THR A 165 17.59 13.44 -4.59
N ASP A 166 17.65 14.68 -4.04
CA ASP A 166 18.45 15.73 -4.62
C ASP A 166 19.97 15.49 -4.47
N ASN A 167 20.38 14.80 -3.42
CA ASN A 167 21.78 14.41 -3.18
C ASN A 167 22.21 13.12 -3.92
N SER A 168 21.35 12.53 -4.72
CA SER A 168 21.62 11.27 -5.43
C SER A 168 21.31 11.42 -6.92
N ASP A 169 22.38 11.49 -7.74
CA ASP A 169 22.23 11.55 -9.20
C ASP A 169 21.37 10.41 -9.75
N ALA A 170 21.51 9.21 -9.20
CA ALA A 170 20.69 8.07 -9.59
C ALA A 170 19.20 8.25 -9.23
N ALA A 171 18.88 8.92 -8.12
CA ALA A 171 17.50 9.22 -7.74
C ALA A 171 16.92 10.33 -8.63
N LEU A 172 17.68 11.39 -8.90
CA LEU A 172 17.30 12.44 -9.84
C LEU A 172 17.06 11.86 -11.25
N PHE A 173 17.90 10.94 -11.70
CA PHE A 173 17.72 10.29 -12.99
C PHE A 173 16.45 9.42 -13.03
N ARG A 174 16.14 8.68 -11.96
CA ARG A 174 14.88 7.93 -11.85
C ARG A 174 13.65 8.84 -11.90
N GLU A 175 13.72 10.02 -11.27
CA GLU A 175 12.67 11.03 -11.33
C GLU A 175 12.46 11.54 -12.76
N GLN A 176 13.56 11.86 -13.47
CA GLN A 176 13.49 12.27 -14.87
C GLN A 176 12.93 11.18 -15.79
N ILE A 177 13.29 9.91 -15.55
CA ILE A 177 12.74 8.78 -16.29
C ILE A 177 11.23 8.67 -16.05
N ALA A 178 10.76 8.79 -14.82
CA ALA A 178 9.33 8.74 -14.50
C ALA A 178 8.58 9.90 -15.20
N ALA A 179 9.11 11.11 -15.12
CA ALA A 179 8.54 12.28 -15.79
C ALA A 179 8.51 12.14 -17.33
N ALA A 180 9.51 11.47 -17.92
CA ALA A 180 9.54 11.19 -19.34
C ALA A 180 8.65 10.01 -19.75
N MET A 181 8.36 9.07 -18.84
CA MET A 181 7.54 7.90 -19.14
C MET A 181 6.08 8.26 -19.40
N TYR A 182 5.55 9.24 -18.70
CA TYR A 182 4.16 9.69 -18.81
C TYR A 182 4.09 11.11 -19.35
N LEU A 183 3.24 11.33 -20.36
CA LEU A 183 2.98 12.67 -20.93
C LEU A 183 1.97 13.45 -20.09
N ASN A 184 0.95 12.79 -19.59
CA ASN A 184 -0.17 13.41 -18.93
C ASN A 184 -0.54 12.73 -17.59
N TYR A 185 -0.34 11.43 -17.48
CA TYR A 185 -0.76 10.70 -16.29
C TYR A 185 0.02 11.13 -15.03
N PRO A 186 -0.62 11.31 -13.88
CA PRO A 186 0.00 11.88 -12.67
C PRO A 186 1.21 11.11 -12.13
N TYR A 187 1.43 9.87 -12.52
CA TYR A 187 2.62 9.10 -12.13
C TYR A 187 3.95 9.67 -12.64
N ARG A 188 3.89 10.70 -13.49
CA ARG A 188 5.04 11.50 -13.89
C ARG A 188 5.58 12.40 -12.77
N ILE A 189 4.78 12.67 -11.75
CA ILE A 189 5.11 13.56 -10.63
C ILE A 189 5.65 12.70 -9.48
N PRO A 190 6.77 13.06 -8.85
CA PRO A 190 7.29 12.30 -7.72
C PRO A 190 6.33 12.35 -6.53
N ILE A 191 6.20 11.24 -5.81
CA ILE A 191 5.30 11.13 -4.63
C ILE A 191 5.66 12.17 -3.57
N ILE A 192 6.94 12.42 -3.35
CA ILE A 192 7.41 13.46 -2.41
C ILE A 192 7.09 14.88 -2.89
N GLY A 193 6.81 15.07 -4.17
CA GLY A 193 6.55 16.37 -4.78
C GLY A 193 7.79 17.08 -5.33
N TRP A 194 7.57 18.09 -6.16
CA TRP A 194 8.60 19.00 -6.64
C TRP A 194 8.99 19.99 -5.55
N ALA A 195 10.28 20.26 -5.38
CA ALA A 195 10.78 21.11 -4.30
C ALA A 195 10.13 22.50 -4.23
N ASP A 196 9.87 23.12 -5.37
CA ASP A 196 9.25 24.45 -5.42
C ASP A 196 7.78 24.41 -5.01
N GLU A 197 7.05 23.37 -5.41
CA GLU A 197 5.66 23.17 -5.01
C GLU A 197 5.55 22.84 -3.51
N ILE A 198 6.46 21.99 -2.97
CA ILE A 198 6.52 21.70 -1.53
C ILE A 198 6.72 23.00 -0.72
N ARG A 199 7.62 23.91 -1.15
CA ARG A 199 7.82 25.21 -0.49
C ARG A 199 6.56 26.06 -0.44
N ALA A 200 5.69 25.93 -1.42
CA ALA A 200 4.45 26.67 -1.54
C ALA A 200 3.27 26.05 -0.78
N LEU A 201 3.39 24.83 -0.26
CA LEU A 201 2.30 24.15 0.48
C LEU A 201 1.97 24.92 1.76
N THR A 202 0.66 25.07 2.01
CA THR A 202 0.11 25.78 3.18
C THR A 202 -0.76 24.86 4.03
N LYS A 203 -1.08 25.30 5.23
CA LYS A 203 -2.03 24.66 6.12
C LYS A 203 -3.40 24.49 5.48
N GLU A 204 -3.88 25.56 4.83
CA GLU A 204 -5.19 25.58 4.17
C GLU A 204 -5.27 24.55 3.04
N MET A 205 -4.20 24.42 2.25
CA MET A 205 -4.10 23.36 1.21
C MET A 205 -4.17 21.97 1.83
N ALA A 206 -3.41 21.73 2.90
CA ALA A 206 -3.39 20.44 3.60
C ALA A 206 -4.75 20.10 4.21
N LEU A 207 -5.39 21.05 4.91
CA LEU A 207 -6.72 20.86 5.49
C LEU A 207 -7.78 20.62 4.41
N LYS A 208 -7.73 21.35 3.29
CA LYS A 208 -8.64 21.14 2.16
C LYS A 208 -8.48 19.75 1.55
N PHE A 209 -7.25 19.25 1.45
CA PHE A 209 -6.96 17.90 0.96
C PHE A 209 -7.47 16.85 1.94
N TYR A 210 -7.25 17.04 3.24
CA TYR A 210 -7.78 16.21 4.32
C TYR A 210 -9.30 16.17 4.33
N GLU A 211 -9.95 17.32 4.30
CA GLU A 211 -11.40 17.42 4.27
C GLU A 211 -12.03 16.71 3.07
N ARG A 212 -11.36 16.77 1.93
CA ARG A 212 -11.84 16.15 0.70
C ARG A 212 -11.75 14.63 0.73
N TRP A 213 -10.66 14.08 1.24
CA TRP A 213 -10.32 12.69 1.00
C TRP A 213 -10.36 11.78 2.23
N TYR A 214 -10.15 12.32 3.43
CA TYR A 214 -10.07 11.51 4.65
C TYR A 214 -11.46 11.34 5.25
N SER A 215 -12.05 10.18 4.98
CA SER A 215 -13.41 9.84 5.45
C SER A 215 -13.61 8.32 5.42
N PRO A 216 -14.55 7.78 6.21
CA PRO A 216 -14.80 6.34 6.28
C PRO A 216 -15.11 5.71 4.91
N ASN A 217 -15.94 6.34 4.10
CA ASN A 217 -16.34 5.83 2.79
C ASN A 217 -15.25 5.94 1.71
N ASN A 218 -14.13 6.58 2.02
CA ASN A 218 -12.91 6.58 1.19
C ASN A 218 -11.77 5.76 1.80
N ALA A 219 -12.07 4.97 2.83
CA ALA A 219 -11.07 4.19 3.55
C ALA A 219 -11.38 2.69 3.57
N ILE A 220 -10.34 1.91 3.86
CA ILE A 220 -10.41 0.50 4.19
C ILE A 220 -9.66 0.31 5.50
N LEU A 221 -10.34 -0.24 6.50
CA LEU A 221 -9.71 -0.68 7.74
C LEU A 221 -9.28 -2.14 7.60
N VAL A 222 -8.01 -2.43 7.83
CA VAL A 222 -7.49 -3.79 7.87
C VAL A 222 -6.98 -4.07 9.28
N VAL A 223 -7.43 -5.17 9.87
CA VAL A 223 -6.96 -5.64 11.18
C VAL A 223 -6.46 -7.06 11.01
N ALA A 224 -5.17 -7.26 11.24
CA ALA A 224 -4.52 -8.55 11.05
C ALA A 224 -3.76 -8.98 12.31
N GLY A 225 -3.88 -10.24 12.72
CA GLY A 225 -3.15 -10.79 13.87
C GLY A 225 -4.02 -11.56 14.85
N ALA A 226 -3.63 -11.54 16.12
CA ALA A 226 -4.29 -12.29 17.19
C ALA A 226 -5.61 -11.63 17.64
N VAL A 227 -6.59 -11.62 16.76
CA VAL A 227 -7.94 -11.05 16.96
C VAL A 227 -9.00 -12.02 16.46
N ASP A 228 -10.27 -11.73 16.73
CA ASP A 228 -11.41 -12.37 16.10
C ASP A 228 -12.35 -11.34 15.44
N LEU A 229 -13.12 -11.83 14.46
CA LEU A 229 -14.05 -11.00 13.69
C LEU A 229 -15.07 -10.27 14.59
N GLY A 230 -15.58 -10.93 15.62
CA GLY A 230 -16.60 -10.37 16.52
C GLY A 230 -16.08 -9.17 17.31
N GLU A 231 -14.86 -9.28 17.83
CA GLU A 231 -14.18 -8.19 18.54
C GLU A 231 -13.90 -7.02 17.60
N VAL A 232 -13.29 -7.26 16.44
CA VAL A 232 -13.01 -6.21 15.46
C VAL A 232 -14.29 -5.52 15.02
N LYS A 233 -15.39 -6.27 14.78
CA LYS A 233 -16.68 -5.69 14.40
C LYS A 233 -17.24 -4.78 15.49
N ARG A 234 -17.17 -5.20 16.74
CA ARG A 234 -17.61 -4.40 17.90
C ARG A 234 -16.82 -3.10 18.01
N LEU A 235 -15.49 -3.19 17.97
CA LEU A 235 -14.60 -2.03 18.10
C LEU A 235 -14.71 -1.09 16.90
N ALA A 236 -14.68 -1.61 15.66
CA ALA A 236 -14.84 -0.80 14.45
C ALA A 236 -16.19 -0.06 14.44
N THR A 237 -17.27 -0.72 14.84
CA THR A 237 -18.58 -0.08 14.93
C THR A 237 -18.58 1.04 15.97
N ARG A 238 -17.93 0.84 17.12
CA ARG A 238 -17.87 1.82 18.21
C ARG A 238 -17.06 3.06 17.80
N TYR A 239 -15.88 2.90 17.25
CA TYR A 239 -14.95 3.99 17.01
C TYR A 239 -15.13 4.65 15.65
N TYR A 240 -15.36 3.87 14.60
CA TYR A 240 -15.49 4.42 13.23
C TYR A 240 -16.95 4.58 12.81
N GLY A 241 -17.87 3.80 13.37
CA GLY A 241 -19.28 3.78 12.93
C GLY A 241 -20.02 5.10 13.10
N ALA A 242 -19.61 5.94 14.07
CA ALA A 242 -20.18 7.26 14.32
C ALA A 242 -19.61 8.36 13.41
N ILE A 243 -18.50 8.12 12.73
CA ILE A 243 -17.87 9.11 11.84
C ILE A 243 -18.75 9.24 10.59
N PRO A 244 -19.20 10.45 10.23
CA PRO A 244 -20.08 10.63 9.08
C PRO A 244 -19.35 10.36 7.77
N ALA A 245 -20.03 9.71 6.84
CA ALA A 245 -19.60 9.64 5.45
C ALA A 245 -19.58 11.04 4.82
N LYS A 246 -18.64 11.28 3.91
CA LYS A 246 -18.58 12.51 3.13
C LYS A 246 -19.16 12.29 1.74
N ASN A 247 -19.66 13.37 1.12
CA ASN A 247 -20.03 13.34 -0.28
C ASN A 247 -18.77 13.43 -1.14
N LEU A 248 -18.25 12.26 -1.52
CA LEU A 248 -17.02 12.14 -2.31
C LEU A 248 -17.35 12.30 -3.79
N ASN A 249 -16.66 13.21 -4.45
CA ASN A 249 -16.61 13.19 -5.90
C ASN A 249 -15.84 11.94 -6.36
N LEU A 250 -16.38 11.24 -7.35
CA LEU A 250 -15.68 10.10 -7.93
C LEU A 250 -14.27 10.52 -8.37
N ARG A 251 -13.28 9.67 -8.05
CA ARG A 251 -11.91 9.83 -8.51
C ARG A 251 -11.91 9.85 -10.04
N LYS A 252 -11.46 10.93 -10.64
CA LYS A 252 -11.28 11.06 -12.08
C LYS A 252 -9.80 11.10 -12.38
N ARG A 253 -9.31 10.13 -13.11
CA ARG A 253 -7.96 10.13 -13.65
C ARG A 253 -7.97 10.61 -15.09
N VAL A 254 -6.97 11.40 -15.43
CA VAL A 254 -6.70 11.73 -16.83
C VAL A 254 -6.17 10.49 -17.54
N GLU A 255 -6.44 10.38 -18.82
CA GLU A 255 -5.89 9.30 -19.63
C GLU A 255 -4.46 9.65 -20.08
N GLU A 256 -3.62 8.64 -20.15
CA GLU A 256 -2.31 8.74 -20.77
C GLU A 256 -2.46 8.59 -22.28
N PRO A 257 -2.02 9.55 -23.08
CA PRO A 257 -2.05 9.41 -24.53
C PRO A 257 -1.11 8.28 -25.00
N PRO A 258 -1.41 7.61 -26.14
CA PRO A 258 -0.58 6.54 -26.66
C PRO A 258 0.87 6.98 -26.86
N GLN A 259 1.80 6.14 -26.45
CA GLN A 259 3.22 6.37 -26.68
C GLN A 259 3.59 5.93 -28.10
N ILE A 260 3.82 6.89 -29.00
CA ILE A 260 4.10 6.64 -30.41
C ILE A 260 5.58 6.65 -30.77
N ALA A 261 6.46 7.05 -29.86
CA ALA A 261 7.90 7.13 -30.08
C ALA A 261 8.70 6.66 -28.86
N ALA A 262 9.86 6.06 -29.12
CA ALA A 262 10.81 5.73 -28.07
C ALA A 262 11.41 7.01 -27.47
N ARG A 263 11.63 7.01 -26.16
CA ARG A 263 12.30 8.07 -25.42
C ARG A 263 13.61 7.52 -24.88
N ARG A 264 14.68 8.25 -25.05
CA ARG A 264 16.01 7.89 -24.53
C ARG A 264 16.50 8.98 -23.60
N LEU A 265 16.87 8.62 -22.39
CA LEU A 265 17.57 9.48 -21.47
C LEU A 265 18.94 8.88 -21.19
N THR A 266 19.94 9.72 -21.12
CA THR A 266 21.31 9.33 -20.74
C THR A 266 21.82 10.33 -19.74
N MET A 267 22.46 9.85 -18.68
CA MET A 267 23.08 10.69 -17.67
C MET A 267 24.46 10.11 -17.35
N GLU A 268 25.44 10.99 -17.29
CA GLU A 268 26.78 10.67 -16.79
C GLU A 268 26.93 11.25 -15.40
N SER A 269 27.47 10.47 -14.47
CA SER A 269 27.70 10.91 -13.09
C SER A 269 28.94 10.28 -12.51
N LYS A 270 29.71 11.08 -11.77
CA LYS A 270 30.88 10.60 -11.01
C LYS A 270 30.47 9.78 -9.78
N GLN A 271 29.20 9.85 -9.34
CA GLN A 271 28.67 9.06 -8.22
C GLN A 271 28.31 7.63 -8.63
N VAL A 272 28.23 7.32 -9.93
CA VAL A 272 27.85 6.00 -10.44
C VAL A 272 29.09 5.22 -10.83
N GLY A 273 29.45 4.21 -10.04
CA GLY A 273 30.66 3.41 -10.27
C GLY A 273 30.55 2.38 -11.40
N GLN A 274 29.34 1.99 -11.80
CA GLN A 274 29.11 1.03 -12.87
C GLN A 274 28.05 1.52 -13.84
N PRO A 275 28.27 1.40 -15.16
CA PRO A 275 27.24 1.70 -16.16
C PRO A 275 26.02 0.80 -15.95
N SER A 276 24.84 1.40 -16.03
CA SER A 276 23.57 0.67 -15.99
C SER A 276 22.71 1.05 -17.20
N TRP A 277 21.93 0.10 -17.67
CA TRP A 277 20.98 0.30 -18.73
C TRP A 277 19.64 -0.32 -18.35
N SER A 278 18.55 0.39 -18.59
CA SER A 278 17.20 -0.12 -18.35
C SER A 278 16.27 0.24 -19.50
N ARG A 279 15.28 -0.61 -19.75
CA ARG A 279 14.18 -0.35 -20.67
C ARG A 279 12.86 -0.53 -19.95
N ARG A 280 11.95 0.43 -20.12
CA ARG A 280 10.65 0.43 -19.50
C ARG A 280 9.55 0.46 -20.54
N TYR A 281 8.48 -0.29 -20.28
CA TYR A 281 7.31 -0.40 -21.14
C TYR A 281 6.06 -0.15 -20.31
N SER A 282 5.05 0.51 -20.93
CA SER A 282 3.70 0.49 -20.38
C SER A 282 3.12 -0.91 -20.56
N ALA A 283 2.50 -1.43 -19.53
CA ALA A 283 1.91 -2.77 -19.52
C ALA A 283 0.53 -2.75 -18.84
N PRO A 284 -0.35 -3.70 -19.17
CA PRO A 284 -1.59 -3.89 -18.41
C PRO A 284 -1.33 -4.16 -16.93
N SER A 285 -2.20 -3.65 -16.07
CA SER A 285 -2.18 -3.92 -14.63
C SER A 285 -3.26 -4.93 -14.22
N TYR A 286 -3.35 -5.23 -12.94
CA TYR A 286 -4.41 -6.11 -12.40
C TYR A 286 -5.83 -5.56 -12.58
N VAL A 287 -5.96 -4.24 -12.79
CA VAL A 287 -7.26 -3.56 -12.86
C VAL A 287 -7.43 -2.67 -14.10
N TYR A 288 -6.43 -2.62 -14.98
CA TYR A 288 -6.47 -1.77 -16.16
C TYR A 288 -5.83 -2.46 -17.37
N GLY A 289 -6.42 -2.26 -18.55
CA GLY A 289 -5.97 -2.87 -19.81
C GLY A 289 -6.35 -4.36 -19.91
N GLU A 290 -5.58 -5.14 -20.67
CA GLU A 290 -5.78 -6.59 -20.82
C GLU A 290 -5.31 -7.33 -19.57
N THR A 291 -6.07 -7.26 -18.49
CA THR A 291 -5.73 -7.77 -17.15
C THR A 291 -5.34 -9.26 -17.11
N LYS A 292 -5.80 -10.05 -18.10
CA LYS A 292 -5.43 -11.48 -18.24
C LYS A 292 -3.93 -11.75 -18.30
N HIS A 293 -3.14 -10.74 -18.71
CA HIS A 293 -1.69 -10.83 -18.81
C HIS A 293 -0.93 -10.34 -17.57
N ALA A 294 -1.61 -9.72 -16.60
CA ALA A 294 -0.96 -9.07 -15.46
C ALA A 294 -0.06 -10.01 -14.65
N PHE A 295 -0.56 -11.21 -14.31
CA PHE A 295 0.23 -12.20 -13.55
C PHE A 295 1.42 -12.74 -14.35
N ALA A 296 1.24 -13.02 -15.63
CA ALA A 296 2.33 -13.48 -16.50
C ALA A 296 3.43 -12.40 -16.65
N LEU A 297 3.03 -11.14 -16.78
CA LEU A 297 3.95 -10.00 -16.84
C LEU A 297 4.69 -9.78 -15.51
N GLN A 298 4.02 -10.00 -14.38
CA GLN A 298 4.67 -9.94 -13.07
C GLN A 298 5.78 -10.99 -12.98
N VAL A 299 5.49 -12.25 -13.31
CA VAL A 299 6.49 -13.33 -13.29
C VAL A 299 7.64 -13.06 -14.27
N LEU A 300 7.36 -12.45 -15.43
CA LEU A 300 8.41 -12.10 -16.40
C LEU A 300 9.34 -11.00 -15.90
N ASN A 301 8.86 -10.13 -15.00
CA ASN A 301 9.61 -8.99 -14.47
C ASN A 301 10.49 -9.34 -13.26
N GLU A 302 10.30 -10.51 -12.64
CA GLU A 302 11.15 -11.05 -11.55
C GLU A 302 12.47 -11.60 -12.11
#